data_d0cd39aead2f3cf911183f6cfa971cb2
#
_entry.id   d0cd39aead2f3cf911183f6cfa971cb2
#
_cell.length_a   1.000
_cell.length_b   1.000
_cell.length_c   1.000
_cell.angle_alpha   90.00
_cell.angle_beta   90.00
_cell.angle_gamma   90.00
#
_symmetry.space_group_name_H-M   'P 1'
#
loop_
_entity.id
_entity.type
_entity.pdbx_description
1 polymer ?
#
loop_
_entity_poly.entity_id
_entity_poly.type
_entity_poly.pdbx_seq_one_letter_code
_entity_poly.pdbx_strand_id
1 'polypeptide(L)'
;MGKSPRPRPRKLPAKLLQIRRTLGMSQAQMLVALGLDKELFASTVSGYELGRREPPLPVIVRYAELAGCSTDYLIDDRLELPTKRCKRVIG
;
A
#
# COMPACT_ATOMS: atom_id res chain seq x y z
N MET A 1 -17.89 -1.00 -24.52
CA MET A 1 -17.59 -0.86 -24.25
C MET A 1 -17.01 -0.89 -23.83
N GLY A 2 -16.64 -0.88 -23.78
CA GLY A 2 -16.12 -1.02 -23.30
C GLY A 2 -15.77 -0.79 -22.50
N LYS A 3 -15.55 -1.07 -22.18
CA LYS A 3 -15.18 -0.83 -21.29
C LYS A 3 -13.95 -0.79 -21.14
N SER A 4 -13.47 0.17 -20.92
CA SER A 4 -12.18 0.17 -20.58
C SER A 4 -11.96 -0.29 -19.21
N PRO A 5 -10.81 -0.82 -18.88
CA PRO A 5 -10.56 -1.26 -17.55
C PRO A 5 -10.53 -0.05 -16.64
N ARG A 6 -10.83 -0.24 -15.38
CA ARG A 6 -10.75 0.79 -14.45
C ARG A 6 -9.35 1.27 -14.38
N PRO A 7 -9.09 2.55 -14.32
CA PRO A 7 -7.75 3.06 -14.23
C PRO A 7 -7.13 2.62 -12.92
N ARG A 8 -5.85 2.30 -12.96
CA ARG A 8 -5.13 1.99 -11.76
C ARG A 8 -4.66 3.28 -11.12
N PRO A 9 -4.61 3.35 -9.80
CA PRO A 9 -4.03 4.51 -9.14
C PRO A 9 -2.57 4.65 -9.54
N ARG A 10 -2.21 5.79 -10.10
CA ARG A 10 -0.88 5.97 -10.59
C ARG A 10 0.13 6.18 -9.53
N LYS A 11 -0.27 6.78 -8.44
CA LYS A 11 0.66 7.08 -7.36
C LYS A 11 0.73 5.97 -6.32
N LEU A 12 -0.08 4.95 -6.46
CA LEU A 12 -0.13 3.89 -5.48
C LEU A 12 1.24 3.23 -5.23
N PRO A 13 2.00 2.86 -6.27
CA PRO A 13 3.27 2.20 -6.00
C PRO A 13 4.20 3.04 -5.13
N ALA A 14 4.29 4.32 -5.40
CA ALA A 14 5.15 5.18 -4.61
C ALA A 14 4.65 5.32 -3.18
N LYS A 15 3.33 5.33 -3.02
CA LYS A 15 2.74 5.44 -1.69
C LYS A 15 3.03 4.19 -0.87
N LEU A 16 2.99 3.03 -1.49
CA LEU A 16 3.27 1.78 -0.77
C LEU A 16 4.73 1.75 -0.31
N LEU A 17 5.62 2.19 -1.16
CA LEU A 17 7.03 2.27 -0.78
C LEU A 17 7.20 3.27 0.37
N GLN A 18 6.54 4.40 0.29
CA GLN A 18 6.65 5.41 1.33
C GLN A 18 6.16 4.88 2.68
N ILE A 19 5.06 4.13 2.66
CA ILE A 19 4.54 3.53 3.89
C ILE A 19 5.57 2.60 4.49
N ARG A 20 6.14 1.73 3.67
CA ARG A 20 7.12 0.78 4.17
C ARG A 20 8.32 1.50 4.78
N ARG A 21 8.79 2.53 4.11
CA ARG A 21 9.94 3.28 4.62
C ARG A 21 9.61 3.99 5.90
N THR A 22 8.42 4.57 5.98
CA THR A 22 8.00 5.26 7.19
C THR A 22 7.94 4.30 8.37
N LEU A 23 7.54 3.06 8.11
CA LEU A 23 7.48 2.05 9.16
C LEU A 23 8.84 1.43 9.47
N GLY A 24 9.84 1.74 8.67
CA GLY A 24 11.18 1.21 8.91
C GLY A 24 11.31 -0.26 8.62
N MET A 25 10.51 -0.79 7.71
CA MET A 25 10.49 -2.22 7.43
C MET A 25 11.18 -2.57 6.13
N SER A 26 11.80 -3.74 6.12
CA SER A 26 12.27 -4.31 4.86
C SER A 26 11.07 -4.84 4.08
N GLN A 27 11.29 -5.23 2.84
CA GLN A 27 10.22 -5.83 2.05
C GLN A 27 9.75 -7.13 2.67
N ALA A 28 10.67 -7.92 3.21
CA ALA A 28 10.29 -9.17 3.86
C ALA A 28 9.47 -8.91 5.12
N GLN A 29 9.84 -7.90 5.87
CA GLN A 29 9.08 -7.54 7.07
C GLN A 29 7.69 -7.04 6.70
N MET A 30 7.61 -6.25 5.63
CA MET A 30 6.32 -5.77 5.18
C MET A 30 5.43 -6.94 4.76
N LEU A 31 6.00 -7.94 4.09
CA LEU A 31 5.24 -9.10 3.67
C LEU A 31 4.60 -9.79 4.88
N VAL A 32 5.37 -9.93 5.96
CA VAL A 32 4.83 -10.52 7.18
C VAL A 32 3.74 -9.64 7.78
N ALA A 33 3.99 -8.33 7.80
CA ALA A 33 3.01 -7.40 8.36
C ALA A 33 1.71 -7.41 7.59
N LEU A 34 1.78 -7.68 6.29
CA LEU A 34 0.60 -7.78 5.45
C LEU A 34 -0.10 -9.12 5.57
N GLY A 35 0.52 -10.07 6.27
CA GLY A 35 -0.07 -11.39 6.44
C GLY A 35 0.07 -12.28 5.23
N LEU A 36 1.02 -12.00 4.36
CA LEU A 36 1.17 -12.73 3.11
C LEU A 36 2.35 -13.68 3.08
N ASP A 37 3.08 -13.76 4.19
CA ASP A 37 4.35 -14.47 4.18
C ASP A 37 4.23 -15.96 3.96
N LYS A 38 3.05 -16.52 4.18
CA LYS A 38 2.89 -17.93 3.97
C LYS A 38 2.63 -18.32 2.54
N GLU A 39 2.18 -17.36 1.74
CA GLU A 39 1.79 -17.67 0.38
C GLU A 39 2.60 -16.95 -0.67
N LEU A 40 3.25 -15.87 -0.30
CA LEU A 40 3.93 -15.03 -1.25
C LEU A 40 5.34 -14.75 -0.77
N PHE A 41 6.10 -14.09 -1.63
CA PHE A 41 7.50 -13.80 -1.35
C PHE A 41 7.73 -12.29 -1.29
N ALA A 42 8.86 -11.89 -0.74
CA ALA A 42 9.19 -10.46 -0.64
C ALA A 42 9.17 -9.78 -2.01
N SER A 43 9.44 -10.52 -3.06
CA SER A 43 9.38 -9.95 -4.40
C SER A 43 7.99 -9.48 -4.77
N THR A 44 6.96 -10.00 -4.09
CA THR A 44 5.60 -9.52 -4.32
C THR A 44 5.47 -8.07 -3.86
N VAL A 45 6.04 -7.76 -2.71
CA VAL A 45 6.03 -6.39 -2.20
C VAL A 45 6.82 -5.49 -3.16
N SER A 46 7.94 -5.98 -3.65
CA SER A 46 8.72 -5.23 -4.61
C SER A 46 7.88 -4.94 -5.86
N GLY A 47 7.13 -5.94 -6.33
CA GLY A 47 6.28 -5.75 -7.50
C GLY A 47 5.24 -4.67 -7.28
N TYR A 48 4.66 -4.62 -6.10
CA TYR A 48 3.69 -3.58 -5.77
C TYR A 48 4.37 -2.20 -5.79
N GLU A 49 5.54 -2.11 -5.22
CA GLU A 49 6.24 -0.82 -5.11
C GLU A 49 6.76 -0.32 -6.45
N LEU A 50 7.00 -1.23 -7.37
CA LEU A 50 7.47 -0.86 -8.70
C LEU A 50 6.34 -0.70 -9.70
N GLY A 51 5.11 -0.97 -9.28
CA GLY A 51 3.98 -0.83 -10.18
C GLY A 51 3.81 -2.00 -11.14
N ARG A 52 4.54 -3.10 -10.92
CA ARG A 52 4.42 -4.25 -11.79
C ARG A 52 3.24 -5.11 -11.45
N ARG A 53 2.78 -5.04 -10.20
CA ARG A 53 1.62 -5.77 -9.75
C ARG A 53 0.74 -4.82 -9.02
N GLU A 54 -0.55 -5.02 -9.13
CA GLU A 54 -1.50 -4.22 -8.38
C GLU A 54 -1.95 -5.02 -7.18
N PRO A 55 -1.82 -4.49 -5.96
CA PRO A 55 -2.26 -5.24 -4.80
C PRO A 55 -3.77 -5.40 -4.80
N PRO A 56 -4.28 -6.55 -4.40
CA PRO A 56 -5.72 -6.74 -4.25
C PRO A 56 -6.25 -5.82 -3.17
N LEU A 57 -7.56 -5.58 -3.20
CA LEU A 57 -8.16 -4.68 -2.23
C LEU A 57 -7.87 -5.04 -0.78
N PRO A 58 -7.95 -6.31 -0.37
CA PRO A 58 -7.63 -6.61 1.03
C PRO A 58 -6.22 -6.22 1.42
N VAL A 59 -5.29 -6.30 0.48
CA VAL A 59 -3.91 -5.93 0.75
C VAL A 59 -3.81 -4.42 0.89
N ILE A 60 -4.54 -3.68 0.04
CA ILE A 60 -4.55 -2.23 0.13
C ILE A 60 -5.10 -1.79 1.48
N VAL A 61 -6.16 -2.43 1.93
CA VAL A 61 -6.74 -2.13 3.23
C VAL A 61 -5.72 -2.38 4.33
N ARG A 62 -4.96 -3.45 4.22
CA ARG A 62 -3.96 -3.77 5.22
C ARG A 62 -2.85 -2.73 5.26
N TYR A 63 -2.40 -2.27 4.07
CA TYR A 63 -1.42 -1.19 4.02
C TYR A 63 -1.96 0.05 4.72
N ALA A 64 -3.21 0.39 4.47
CA ALA A 64 -3.80 1.56 5.09
C ALA A 64 -3.86 1.42 6.60
N GLU A 65 -4.19 0.24 7.07
CA GLU A 65 -4.23 -0.03 8.51
C GLU A 65 -2.85 0.14 9.12
N LEU A 66 -1.83 -0.39 8.46
CA LEU A 66 -0.48 -0.27 8.97
C LEU A 66 -0.01 1.17 8.96
N ALA A 67 -0.45 1.94 7.97
CA ALA A 67 -0.07 3.34 7.87
C ALA A 67 -0.89 4.21 8.82
N GLY A 68 -1.99 3.70 9.32
CA GLY A 68 -2.86 4.47 10.19
C GLY A 68 -3.68 5.51 9.46
N CYS A 69 -4.02 5.25 8.20
CA CYS A 69 -4.80 6.21 7.42
C CYS A 69 -5.88 5.49 6.65
N SER A 70 -6.75 6.28 6.04
CA SER A 70 -7.84 5.75 5.25
C SER A 70 -7.32 5.19 3.94
N THR A 71 -7.97 4.16 3.44
CA THR A 71 -7.65 3.59 2.14
C THR A 71 -7.70 4.64 1.04
N ASP A 72 -8.53 5.67 1.21
CA ASP A 72 -8.63 6.72 0.21
C ASP A 72 -7.28 7.36 -0.09
N TYR A 73 -6.44 7.50 0.92
CA TYR A 73 -5.13 8.11 0.71
C TYR A 73 -4.25 7.26 -0.21
N LEU A 74 -4.55 5.98 -0.31
CA LEU A 74 -3.79 5.09 -1.17
C LEU A 74 -4.33 5.06 -2.58
N ILE A 75 -5.64 5.01 -2.73
CA ILE A 75 -6.22 4.77 -4.04
C ILE A 75 -6.63 6.03 -4.78
N ASP A 76 -6.73 7.17 -4.12
CA ASP A 76 -7.13 8.40 -4.77
C ASP A 76 -5.87 9.20 -5.07
N ASP A 77 -5.53 9.32 -6.35
CA ASP A 77 -4.31 10.02 -6.75
C ASP A 77 -4.34 11.51 -6.43
N ARG A 78 -5.52 12.04 -6.13
CA ARG A 78 -5.63 13.45 -5.75
C ARG A 78 -5.17 13.69 -4.33
N LEU A 79 -5.13 12.62 -3.53
CA LEU A 79 -4.73 12.75 -2.14
C LEU A 79 -3.28 12.28 -2.00
N GLU A 80 -2.57 12.89 -1.08
CA GLU A 80 -1.23 12.44 -0.79
C GLU A 80 -1.22 11.86 0.58
N LEU A 81 -0.29 10.94 0.82
CA LEU A 81 -0.18 10.37 2.15
C LEU A 81 0.13 11.48 3.12
N PRO A 82 -0.42 11.41 4.33
CA PRO A 82 -0.09 12.42 5.33
C PRO A 82 1.40 12.42 5.59
N THR A 83 1.96 13.57 5.66
CA THR A 83 3.38 13.65 5.92
C THR A 83 3.72 13.27 7.33
N LYS A 84 2.74 13.50 8.29
CA LYS A 84 2.97 13.08 9.60
C LYS A 84 2.27 11.89 9.77
N ARG A 85 2.59 10.97 10.62
CA ARG A 85 1.84 9.83 10.84
C ARG A 85 0.55 10.17 11.23
N CYS A 86 -0.42 9.58 10.67
CA CYS A 86 -1.77 9.72 11.09
C CYS A 86 -1.81 9.36 12.49
N LYS A 87 -2.12 10.21 13.33
CA LYS A 87 -2.15 9.98 14.65
C LYS A 87 -3.22 9.41 15.04
N ARG A 88 -3.50 8.66 15.42
CA ARG A 88 -4.46 8.13 15.76
C ARG A 88 -4.83 8.41 16.75
N VAL A 89 -5.23 8.60 16.99
CA VAL A 89 -5.63 8.99 17.82
C VAL A 89 -6.06 8.35 18.51
N ILE A 90 -6.01 7.88 18.86
CA ILE A 90 -6.37 7.30 19.54
C ILE A 90 -6.37 7.25 20.03
N GLY A 91 -6.24 7.29 20.13
CA GLY A 91 -6.40 7.14 20.60
C GLY A 91 -6.36 7.07 20.66
#